data_d0c7722974f2ca33e7ba1efc9bf8e5a7
#
_entry.id   d0c7722974f2ca33e7ba1efc9bf8e5a7
#
_cell.length_a   1.000
_cell.length_b   1.000
_cell.length_c   1.000
_cell.angle_alpha   90.00
_cell.angle_beta   90.00
_cell.angle_gamma   90.00
#
_symmetry.space_group_name_H-M   'P 1'
#
loop_
_entity.id
_entity.type
_entity.pdbx_description
1 polymer ?
#
loop_
_entity_poly.entity_id
_entity_poly.type
_entity_poly.pdbx_seq_one_letter_code
_entity_poly.pdbx_strand_id
1 'polypeptide(L)'
;MWLKRRKELNIYEEEKPQINWRKGLYILLSTVALLVIVTSLLFLLGRKERSDIERGFVTALGEKQYSLAMKRYHAVQMGATDLSLSDDERARKKLLQDQMESDAFKLIDQISESVLSGAELSADEEDLLEGLAELSAARILPLLREKSEELLDGKLSPERWEALLSTFSKPSNLRSVTDGLLEQKDCLCASITVFAEAADIEKGGDWQLAWSSWQKISDNKENCRFVREYAGYHLRAYQEREYSHLLDLAGKMVEASRYVSGYDLLSRMQKVFPGRQEIDNLLKICEKNKPSSIESWKGEVEVLSVFPLTVQKELAFASAEDPGYALNNLLTADEFKKMLDQLREKNYILISPREVQAWPNAEVELRVPSGKKPLMLIFDQWSYSALNQLCGTAAQLFIDKEGHLSARAGLKTGPELDAIPILDSYLLEYPDFSFDGAKALIALRTDESILGYVCNEAQMKASQKAWEKFAQEYPELDKAGLDKQKSELLKVLTLLKTEGWDFASVGDRGLDTGTLSHEELSSELAGWRESTVPLGIESYSFVFPNGSNVYTDAESLNKVLDSGFHVFFGEGPKPYYFFEKKFVHFDRTMVSGNTLTTPSWKLERILDPQAILDMSLRR
;
A
#
# COMPACT_ATOMS: atom_id res chain seq x y z
N MET A 1 23.26 23.40 -47.52
CA MET A 1 22.66 23.53 -48.85
C MET A 1 21.23 24.05 -48.73
N TRP A 2 20.97 25.06 -47.86
CA TRP A 2 19.64 25.63 -47.66
C TRP A 2 19.68 27.12 -47.26
N LEU A 3 20.70 27.87 -47.78
CA LEU A 3 20.90 29.31 -47.57
C LEU A 3 21.41 29.97 -48.83
N LYS A 4 20.65 29.85 -49.98
CA LYS A 4 20.87 30.64 -51.18
C LYS A 4 19.61 30.57 -52.09
N ARG A 5 18.56 31.34 -51.72
CA ARG A 5 17.52 31.81 -52.68
C ARG A 5 16.63 32.82 -51.95
N ARG A 6 17.09 34.04 -51.81
CA ARG A 6 16.25 35.23 -51.60
C ARG A 6 17.04 36.47 -52.06
N LYS A 7 17.12 36.61 -53.36
CA LYS A 7 17.35 37.89 -54.05
C LYS A 7 16.63 37.76 -55.38
N GLU A 8 15.87 38.79 -55.69
CA GLU A 8 15.04 39.04 -56.87
C GLU A 8 13.54 38.81 -56.65
N LEU A 9 12.91 39.92 -56.18
CA LEU A 9 11.62 40.43 -56.64
C LEU A 9 11.33 41.74 -55.89
N ASN A 10 12.01 42.79 -56.34
CA ASN A 10 11.56 44.17 -56.21
C ASN A 10 10.53 44.37 -57.27
N ILE A 11 9.30 44.83 -56.94
CA ILE A 11 8.43 45.69 -57.78
C ILE A 11 7.14 45.91 -56.96
N TYR A 12 6.79 47.23 -56.89
CA TYR A 12 5.58 47.88 -56.33
C TYR A 12 5.63 48.27 -54.85
N GLU A 13 6.15 49.46 -54.58
CA GLU A 13 5.73 50.34 -53.51
C GLU A 13 4.31 50.84 -53.78
N GLU A 14 3.32 50.26 -53.15
CA GLU A 14 2.02 50.92 -52.97
C GLU A 14 2.07 51.78 -51.70
N GLU A 15 1.79 53.06 -51.85
CA GLU A 15 1.67 54.05 -50.75
C GLU A 15 0.66 53.54 -49.71
N LYS A 16 1.10 53.18 -48.53
CA LYS A 16 0.24 52.86 -47.38
C LYS A 16 -0.46 54.11 -46.90
N PRO A 17 -1.80 54.14 -46.83
CA PRO A 17 -2.50 55.26 -46.23
C PRO A 17 -2.05 55.42 -44.76
N GLN A 18 -1.63 56.65 -44.40
CA GLN A 18 -1.30 57.00 -43.02
C GLN A 18 -2.58 56.88 -42.14
N ILE A 19 -2.77 55.72 -41.53
CA ILE A 19 -3.83 55.52 -40.52
C ILE A 19 -3.43 56.35 -39.30
N ASN A 20 -4.26 57.34 -38.97
CA ASN A 20 -4.01 58.20 -37.83
C ASN A 20 -4.26 57.40 -36.52
N TRP A 21 -3.25 56.70 -36.07
CA TRP A 21 -3.22 55.82 -34.92
C TRP A 21 -3.87 56.37 -33.66
N ARG A 22 -3.74 57.70 -33.45
CA ARG A 22 -4.31 58.38 -32.27
C ARG A 22 -5.81 58.45 -32.33
N LYS A 23 -6.43 58.70 -33.50
CA LYS A 23 -7.90 58.72 -33.64
C LYS A 23 -8.49 57.30 -33.50
N GLY A 24 -7.88 56.28 -34.07
CA GLY A 24 -8.30 54.88 -33.91
C GLY A 24 -8.24 54.43 -32.46
N LEU A 25 -7.17 54.79 -31.73
CA LEU A 25 -7.00 54.45 -30.32
C LEU A 25 -8.06 55.13 -29.42
N TYR A 26 -8.37 56.41 -29.69
CA TYR A 26 -9.43 57.16 -28.96
C TYR A 26 -10.84 56.54 -29.20
N ILE A 27 -11.16 56.13 -30.42
CA ILE A 27 -12.42 55.47 -30.74
C ILE A 27 -12.49 54.13 -30.04
N LEU A 28 -11.41 53.31 -30.05
CA LEU A 28 -11.36 52.02 -29.36
C LEU A 28 -11.52 52.18 -27.83
N LEU A 29 -10.80 53.12 -27.24
CA LEU A 29 -10.87 53.40 -25.80
C LEU A 29 -12.26 53.89 -25.37
N SER A 30 -12.90 54.76 -26.19
CA SER A 30 -14.23 55.25 -25.90
C SER A 30 -15.30 54.17 -26.05
N THR A 31 -15.19 53.25 -27.02
CA THR A 31 -16.11 52.10 -27.16
C THR A 31 -15.95 51.11 -26.03
N VAL A 32 -14.69 50.81 -25.60
CA VAL A 32 -14.43 49.94 -24.45
C VAL A 32 -14.97 50.59 -23.15
N ALA A 33 -14.77 51.90 -22.94
CA ALA A 33 -15.28 52.60 -21.77
C ALA A 33 -16.81 52.59 -21.75
N LEU A 34 -17.46 52.82 -22.89
CA LEU A 34 -18.92 52.75 -23.01
C LEU A 34 -19.47 51.36 -22.72
N LEU A 35 -18.79 50.32 -23.24
CA LEU A 35 -19.14 48.92 -22.98
C LEU A 35 -19.02 48.57 -21.49
N VAL A 36 -17.96 49.02 -20.83
CA VAL A 36 -17.78 48.83 -19.38
C VAL A 36 -18.84 49.58 -18.57
N ILE A 37 -19.23 50.79 -18.96
CA ILE A 37 -20.28 51.53 -18.28
C ILE A 37 -21.63 50.83 -18.46
N VAL A 38 -21.98 50.40 -19.67
CA VAL A 38 -23.24 49.69 -19.96
C VAL A 38 -23.31 48.36 -19.22
N THR A 39 -22.24 47.58 -19.23
CA THR A 39 -22.19 46.30 -18.49
C THR A 39 -22.24 46.51 -16.98
N SER A 40 -21.60 47.55 -16.44
CA SER A 40 -21.68 47.92 -15.03
C SER A 40 -23.08 48.39 -14.64
N LEU A 41 -23.77 49.15 -15.51
CA LEU A 41 -25.14 49.59 -15.26
C LEU A 41 -26.15 48.45 -15.30
N LEU A 42 -26.02 47.55 -16.26
CA LEU A 42 -26.82 46.31 -16.35
C LEU A 42 -26.59 45.40 -15.15
N PHE A 43 -25.34 45.29 -14.69
CA PHE A 43 -25.01 44.55 -13.49
C PHE A 43 -25.64 45.18 -12.22
N LEU A 44 -25.59 46.49 -12.07
CA LEU A 44 -26.21 47.22 -10.95
C LEU A 44 -27.74 47.12 -10.95
N LEU A 45 -28.37 47.21 -12.12
CA LEU A 45 -29.82 47.06 -12.26
C LEU A 45 -30.27 45.65 -11.92
N GLY A 46 -29.58 44.63 -12.45
CA GLY A 46 -29.87 43.25 -12.11
C GLY A 46 -29.64 42.93 -10.63
N ARG A 47 -28.62 43.55 -9.99
CA ARG A 47 -28.39 43.43 -8.55
C ARG A 47 -29.50 44.09 -7.70
N LYS A 48 -30.05 45.19 -8.15
CA LYS A 48 -31.16 45.88 -7.45
C LYS A 48 -32.46 45.06 -7.53
N GLU A 49 -32.85 44.59 -8.71
CA GLU A 49 -34.03 43.74 -8.91
C GLU A 49 -33.95 42.45 -8.08
N ARG A 50 -32.78 41.78 -8.09
CA ARG A 50 -32.50 40.61 -7.28
C ARG A 50 -32.68 40.93 -5.79
N SER A 51 -32.10 42.03 -5.31
CA SER A 51 -32.21 42.46 -3.90
C SER A 51 -33.66 42.74 -3.48
N ASP A 52 -34.51 43.28 -4.36
CA ASP A 52 -35.89 43.58 -4.05
C ASP A 52 -36.77 42.31 -3.99
N ILE A 53 -36.55 41.33 -4.86
CA ILE A 53 -37.24 40.03 -4.83
C ILE A 53 -36.81 39.22 -3.61
N GLU A 54 -35.52 39.17 -3.33
CA GLU A 54 -34.93 38.48 -2.17
C GLU A 54 -35.45 39.07 -0.86
N ARG A 55 -35.41 40.40 -0.70
CA ARG A 55 -35.98 41.07 0.46
C ARG A 55 -37.47 40.77 0.64
N GLY A 56 -38.24 40.78 -0.47
CA GLY A 56 -39.64 40.42 -0.42
C GLY A 56 -39.91 38.99 0.04
N PHE A 57 -39.04 38.04 -0.34
CA PHE A 57 -39.12 36.66 0.15
C PHE A 57 -38.77 36.58 1.65
N VAL A 58 -37.65 37.16 2.05
CA VAL A 58 -37.19 37.18 3.47
C VAL A 58 -38.20 37.89 4.36
N THR A 59 -38.82 39.02 3.88
CA THR A 59 -39.88 39.71 4.62
C THR A 59 -41.08 38.80 4.82
N ALA A 60 -41.53 38.10 3.76
CA ALA A 60 -42.66 37.17 3.88
C ALA A 60 -42.38 36.03 4.85
N LEU A 61 -41.11 35.50 4.90
CA LEU A 61 -40.70 34.54 5.91
C LEU A 61 -40.77 35.12 7.33
N GLY A 62 -40.23 36.32 7.54
CA GLY A 62 -40.24 36.98 8.86
C GLY A 62 -41.65 37.37 9.37
N GLU A 63 -42.57 37.64 8.46
CA GLU A 63 -43.99 37.94 8.75
C GLU A 63 -44.84 36.66 8.84
N LYS A 64 -44.26 35.48 8.79
CA LYS A 64 -44.93 34.16 8.79
C LYS A 64 -45.94 33.99 7.65
N GLN A 65 -45.75 34.70 6.53
CA GLN A 65 -46.59 34.62 5.32
C GLN A 65 -46.03 33.55 4.37
N TYR A 66 -45.94 32.30 4.83
CA TYR A 66 -45.24 31.22 4.13
C TYR A 66 -45.81 30.93 2.74
N SER A 67 -47.14 31.01 2.55
CA SER A 67 -47.73 30.80 1.24
C SER A 67 -47.35 31.92 0.24
N LEU A 68 -47.12 33.15 0.72
CA LEU A 68 -46.62 34.25 -0.12
C LEU A 68 -45.13 34.05 -0.46
N ALA A 69 -44.36 33.61 0.50
CA ALA A 69 -42.94 33.24 0.29
C ALA A 69 -42.83 32.16 -0.77
N MET A 70 -43.60 31.07 -0.65
CA MET A 70 -43.60 29.98 -1.64
C MET A 70 -44.07 30.41 -3.01
N LYS A 71 -45.10 31.27 -3.10
CA LYS A 71 -45.54 31.83 -4.39
C LYS A 71 -44.43 32.63 -5.09
N ARG A 72 -43.62 33.38 -4.33
CA ARG A 72 -42.46 34.11 -4.86
C ARG A 72 -41.35 33.17 -5.29
N TYR A 73 -41.06 32.14 -4.49
CA TYR A 73 -40.10 31.12 -4.81
C TYR A 73 -40.44 30.39 -6.12
N HIS A 74 -41.69 29.91 -6.26
CA HIS A 74 -42.13 29.23 -7.47
C HIS A 74 -42.07 30.12 -8.73
N ALA A 75 -42.34 31.41 -8.59
CA ALA A 75 -42.23 32.36 -9.71
C ALA A 75 -40.77 32.50 -10.20
N VAL A 76 -39.81 32.46 -9.27
CA VAL A 76 -38.38 32.48 -9.61
C VAL A 76 -37.95 31.12 -10.19
N GLN A 77 -38.36 30.01 -9.59
CA GLN A 77 -38.08 28.64 -10.02
C GLN A 77 -38.58 28.39 -11.45
N MET A 78 -39.83 28.76 -11.76
CA MET A 78 -40.36 28.66 -13.13
C MET A 78 -39.55 29.47 -14.12
N GLY A 79 -39.14 30.69 -13.76
CA GLY A 79 -38.29 31.50 -14.64
C GLY A 79 -36.88 30.97 -14.81
N ALA A 80 -36.33 30.20 -13.84
CA ALA A 80 -35.04 29.56 -13.96
C ALA A 80 -35.03 28.38 -14.97
N THR A 81 -36.21 27.81 -15.23
CA THR A 81 -36.42 26.69 -16.16
C THR A 81 -37.09 27.09 -17.48
N ASP A 82 -37.50 28.35 -17.63
CA ASP A 82 -38.22 28.86 -18.80
C ASP A 82 -37.29 28.98 -20.01
N LEU A 83 -37.47 28.09 -21.01
CA LEU A 83 -36.68 28.06 -22.23
C LEU A 83 -36.92 29.25 -23.17
N SER A 84 -37.99 30.09 -22.91
CA SER A 84 -38.22 31.31 -23.64
C SER A 84 -37.31 32.48 -23.23
N LEU A 85 -36.67 32.36 -22.06
CA LEU A 85 -35.70 33.32 -21.55
C LEU A 85 -34.30 33.03 -22.07
N SER A 86 -33.46 34.06 -22.12
CA SER A 86 -32.03 33.89 -22.46
C SER A 86 -31.30 33.08 -21.40
N ASP A 87 -30.18 32.48 -21.78
CA ASP A 87 -29.34 31.70 -20.87
C ASP A 87 -28.87 32.54 -19.66
N ASP A 88 -28.53 33.80 -19.90
CA ASP A 88 -28.12 34.74 -18.84
C ASP A 88 -29.26 35.06 -17.87
N GLU A 89 -30.49 35.20 -18.35
CA GLU A 89 -31.68 35.45 -17.51
C GLU A 89 -32.02 34.20 -16.69
N ARG A 90 -31.97 33.03 -17.28
CA ARG A 90 -32.16 31.76 -16.54
C ARG A 90 -31.09 31.57 -15.46
N ALA A 91 -29.83 31.83 -15.78
CA ALA A 91 -28.74 31.74 -14.80
C ALA A 91 -28.91 32.72 -13.64
N ARG A 92 -29.39 33.97 -13.92
CA ARG A 92 -29.70 34.96 -12.86
C ARG A 92 -30.84 34.49 -11.97
N LYS A 93 -31.92 33.94 -12.56
CA LYS A 93 -33.05 33.42 -11.78
C LYS A 93 -32.68 32.20 -10.98
N LYS A 94 -31.82 31.31 -11.51
CA LYS A 94 -31.28 30.18 -10.78
C LYS A 94 -30.46 30.63 -9.56
N LEU A 95 -29.60 31.62 -9.74
CA LEU A 95 -28.81 32.16 -8.62
C LEU A 95 -29.70 32.80 -7.53
N LEU A 96 -30.81 33.45 -7.92
CA LEU A 96 -31.79 33.99 -6.97
C LEU A 96 -32.56 32.87 -6.27
N GLN A 97 -32.93 31.81 -6.97
CA GLN A 97 -33.55 30.62 -6.41
C GLN A 97 -32.62 30.00 -5.34
N ASP A 98 -31.34 29.77 -5.65
CA ASP A 98 -30.38 29.21 -4.73
C ASP A 98 -30.20 30.07 -3.46
N GLN A 99 -30.30 31.42 -3.60
CA GLN A 99 -30.25 32.31 -2.45
C GLN A 99 -31.52 32.21 -1.58
N MET A 100 -32.71 32.14 -2.18
CA MET A 100 -33.97 31.97 -1.46
C MET A 100 -34.02 30.61 -0.75
N GLU A 101 -33.56 29.55 -1.39
CA GLU A 101 -33.39 28.24 -0.79
C GLU A 101 -32.45 28.30 0.43
N SER A 102 -31.30 28.98 0.30
CA SER A 102 -30.35 29.17 1.39
C SER A 102 -30.97 29.89 2.60
N ASP A 103 -31.79 30.92 2.38
CA ASP A 103 -32.42 31.66 3.46
C ASP A 103 -33.52 30.84 4.15
N ALA A 104 -34.32 30.06 3.39
CA ALA A 104 -35.28 29.12 3.96
C ALA A 104 -34.59 27.99 4.74
N PHE A 105 -33.52 27.41 4.19
CA PHE A 105 -32.80 26.33 4.81
C PHE A 105 -32.13 26.71 6.14
N LYS A 106 -31.68 27.96 6.29
CA LYS A 106 -31.17 28.44 7.61
C LYS A 106 -32.22 28.32 8.72
N LEU A 107 -33.47 28.63 8.42
CA LEU A 107 -34.58 28.53 9.39
C LEU A 107 -34.91 27.05 9.67
N ILE A 108 -34.98 26.24 8.61
CA ILE A 108 -35.25 24.80 8.73
C ILE A 108 -34.12 24.09 9.49
N ASP A 109 -32.85 24.46 9.25
CA ASP A 109 -31.70 23.91 9.95
C ASP A 109 -31.73 24.23 11.45
N GLN A 110 -32.12 25.49 11.83
CA GLN A 110 -32.26 25.83 13.24
C GLN A 110 -33.33 24.98 13.96
N ILE A 111 -34.46 24.73 13.28
CA ILE A 111 -35.51 23.85 13.78
C ILE A 111 -34.99 22.43 13.89
N SER A 112 -34.31 21.94 12.84
CA SER A 112 -33.75 20.59 12.80
C SER A 112 -32.73 20.36 13.90
N GLU A 113 -31.83 21.32 14.15
CA GLU A 113 -30.85 21.25 15.24
C GLU A 113 -31.52 21.21 16.63
N SER A 114 -32.61 21.99 16.81
CA SER A 114 -33.40 21.98 18.03
C SER A 114 -34.03 20.59 18.27
N VAL A 115 -34.66 20.02 17.25
CA VAL A 115 -35.26 18.68 17.30
C VAL A 115 -34.19 17.61 17.54
N LEU A 116 -33.04 17.71 16.86
CA LEU A 116 -31.90 16.79 17.08
C LEU A 116 -31.36 16.86 18.51
N SER A 117 -31.48 18.01 19.19
CA SER A 117 -31.12 18.16 20.61
C SER A 117 -32.18 17.59 21.57
N GLY A 118 -33.33 17.17 21.08
CA GLY A 118 -34.41 16.55 21.84
C GLY A 118 -35.60 17.47 22.14
N ALA A 119 -35.67 18.65 21.50
CA ALA A 119 -36.84 19.53 21.62
C ALA A 119 -38.04 19.02 20.78
N GLU A 120 -39.24 19.29 21.24
CA GLU A 120 -40.43 19.10 20.41
C GLU A 120 -40.69 20.32 19.55
N LEU A 121 -41.37 20.14 18.40
CA LEU A 121 -41.80 21.25 17.54
C LEU A 121 -42.85 22.09 18.25
N SER A 122 -42.66 23.41 18.26
CA SER A 122 -43.69 24.36 18.61
C SER A 122 -44.68 24.49 17.44
N ALA A 123 -45.89 25.01 17.71
CA ALA A 123 -46.92 25.26 16.68
C ALA A 123 -46.40 26.18 15.56
N ASP A 124 -45.63 27.21 15.91
CA ASP A 124 -45.03 28.15 14.94
C ASP A 124 -43.99 27.45 14.03
N GLU A 125 -43.20 26.53 14.55
CA GLU A 125 -42.21 25.74 13.79
C GLU A 125 -42.90 24.71 12.89
N GLU A 126 -43.99 24.09 13.36
CA GLU A 126 -44.82 23.18 12.56
C GLU A 126 -45.45 23.93 11.38
N ASP A 127 -46.06 25.10 11.64
CA ASP A 127 -46.63 25.98 10.60
C ASP A 127 -45.58 26.43 9.57
N LEU A 128 -44.35 26.70 10.01
CA LEU A 128 -43.25 27.04 9.09
C LEU A 128 -42.88 25.85 8.20
N LEU A 129 -42.69 24.65 8.78
CA LEU A 129 -42.35 23.45 8.03
C LEU A 129 -43.45 23.07 7.04
N GLU A 130 -44.73 23.17 7.43
CA GLU A 130 -45.87 22.93 6.53
C GLU A 130 -45.98 24.02 5.45
N GLY A 131 -45.80 25.27 5.84
CA GLY A 131 -45.94 26.40 4.93
C GLY A 131 -44.85 26.52 3.88
N LEU A 132 -43.63 26.03 4.18
CA LEU A 132 -42.52 25.92 3.22
C LEU A 132 -42.53 24.61 2.43
N ALA A 133 -43.47 23.71 2.71
CA ALA A 133 -43.82 22.51 1.96
C ALA A 133 -42.60 21.77 1.33
N GLU A 134 -42.37 21.99 0.03
CA GLU A 134 -41.30 21.30 -0.70
C GLU A 134 -39.87 21.66 -0.24
N LEU A 135 -39.64 22.90 0.23
CA LEU A 135 -38.34 23.31 0.76
C LEU A 135 -38.03 22.59 2.07
N SER A 136 -39.06 22.47 2.95
CA SER A 136 -38.91 21.68 4.18
C SER A 136 -38.64 20.21 3.89
N ALA A 137 -39.39 19.62 2.96
CA ALA A 137 -39.16 18.25 2.54
C ALA A 137 -37.75 18.07 1.93
N ALA A 138 -37.34 18.97 1.02
CA ALA A 138 -36.03 18.92 0.39
C ALA A 138 -34.86 18.96 1.39
N ARG A 139 -35.03 19.61 2.56
CA ARG A 139 -34.01 19.74 3.58
C ARG A 139 -34.08 18.63 4.64
N ILE A 140 -35.29 18.27 5.08
CA ILE A 140 -35.46 17.29 6.18
C ILE A 140 -35.34 15.83 5.71
N LEU A 141 -35.76 15.51 4.47
CA LEU A 141 -35.64 14.14 3.96
C LEU A 141 -34.22 13.59 3.94
N PRO A 142 -33.21 14.34 3.43
CA PRO A 142 -31.81 13.89 3.52
C PRO A 142 -31.34 13.70 4.97
N LEU A 143 -31.77 14.58 5.88
CA LEU A 143 -31.47 14.48 7.30
C LEU A 143 -32.05 13.19 7.93
N LEU A 144 -33.33 12.90 7.68
CA LEU A 144 -33.96 11.67 8.19
C LEU A 144 -33.31 10.41 7.61
N ARG A 145 -32.87 10.48 6.35
CA ARG A 145 -32.10 9.41 5.73
C ARG A 145 -30.76 9.21 6.43
N GLU A 146 -30.00 10.29 6.63
CA GLU A 146 -28.72 10.26 7.37
C GLU A 146 -28.89 9.67 8.78
N LYS A 147 -29.94 10.08 9.51
CA LYS A 147 -30.21 9.54 10.85
C LYS A 147 -30.64 8.07 10.84
N SER A 148 -31.26 7.60 9.77
CA SER A 148 -31.56 6.18 9.59
C SER A 148 -30.30 5.37 9.24
N GLU A 149 -29.35 5.95 8.51
CA GLU A 149 -28.03 5.40 8.26
C GLU A 149 -27.20 5.33 9.56
N GLU A 150 -27.20 6.41 10.38
CA GLU A 150 -26.57 6.43 11.72
C GLU A 150 -27.18 5.38 12.68
N LEU A 151 -28.46 5.10 12.58
CA LEU A 151 -29.10 4.01 13.32
C LEU A 151 -28.50 2.65 12.94
N LEU A 152 -28.40 2.35 11.65
CA LEU A 152 -27.82 1.10 11.16
C LEU A 152 -26.34 0.96 11.51
N ASP A 153 -25.61 2.07 11.52
CA ASP A 153 -24.21 2.14 11.95
C ASP A 153 -24.02 2.02 13.48
N GLY A 154 -25.10 1.97 14.26
CA GLY A 154 -25.04 1.92 15.73
C GLY A 154 -24.64 3.24 16.38
N LYS A 155 -24.62 4.37 15.63
CA LYS A 155 -24.27 5.71 16.13
C LYS A 155 -25.44 6.43 16.77
N LEU A 156 -26.67 6.04 16.45
CA LEU A 156 -27.91 6.56 16.98
C LEU A 156 -28.73 5.43 17.61
N SER A 157 -29.31 5.64 18.82
CA SER A 157 -30.14 4.61 19.42
C SER A 157 -31.51 4.53 18.78
N PRO A 158 -32.16 3.33 18.80
CA PRO A 158 -33.52 3.15 18.25
C PRO A 158 -34.56 4.10 18.85
N GLU A 159 -34.51 4.33 20.16
CA GLU A 159 -35.45 5.20 20.87
C GLU A 159 -35.31 6.65 20.40
N ARG A 160 -34.08 7.11 20.20
CA ARG A 160 -33.83 8.49 19.75
C ARG A 160 -34.22 8.68 18.29
N TRP A 161 -33.94 7.70 17.45
CA TRP A 161 -34.35 7.69 16.04
C TRP A 161 -35.89 7.73 15.92
N GLU A 162 -36.60 6.91 16.70
CA GLU A 162 -38.07 6.90 16.72
C GLU A 162 -38.65 8.24 17.19
N ALA A 163 -38.07 8.82 18.25
CA ALA A 163 -38.47 10.16 18.73
C ALA A 163 -38.29 11.23 17.67
N LEU A 164 -37.19 11.22 16.91
CA LEU A 164 -36.99 12.15 15.78
C LEU A 164 -38.07 12.00 14.70
N LEU A 165 -38.31 10.75 14.27
CA LEU A 165 -39.36 10.51 13.25
C LEU A 165 -40.74 10.93 13.75
N SER A 166 -41.09 10.61 14.99
CA SER A 166 -42.34 10.98 15.60
C SER A 166 -42.52 12.51 15.64
N THR A 167 -41.45 13.25 15.95
CA THR A 167 -41.47 14.71 15.97
C THR A 167 -41.66 15.30 14.57
N PHE A 168 -40.90 14.80 13.58
CA PHE A 168 -41.01 15.25 12.19
C PHE A 168 -42.24 14.69 11.46
N SER A 169 -43.05 13.81 12.05
CA SER A 169 -44.34 13.36 11.49
C SER A 169 -45.49 14.33 11.78
N LYS A 170 -45.31 15.33 12.68
CA LYS A 170 -46.33 16.33 12.99
C LYS A 170 -46.70 17.18 11.77
N PRO A 171 -45.75 17.78 11.01
CA PRO A 171 -46.04 18.47 9.77
C PRO A 171 -46.58 17.51 8.70
N SER A 172 -47.76 17.88 8.12
CA SER A 172 -48.48 16.99 7.19
C SER A 172 -47.71 16.65 5.91
N ASN A 173 -46.85 17.56 5.44
CA ASN A 173 -46.03 17.39 4.25
C ASN A 173 -44.84 16.40 4.46
N LEU A 174 -44.47 16.12 5.70
CA LEU A 174 -43.40 15.19 6.03
C LEU A 174 -43.91 13.80 6.43
N ARG A 175 -45.20 13.70 6.77
CA ARG A 175 -45.81 12.50 7.35
C ARG A 175 -45.65 11.24 6.50
N SER A 176 -45.84 11.34 5.19
CA SER A 176 -45.75 10.18 4.31
C SER A 176 -44.36 9.50 4.32
N VAL A 177 -43.29 10.28 4.58
CA VAL A 177 -41.92 9.77 4.63
C VAL A 177 -41.57 9.26 5.99
N THR A 178 -41.92 9.98 7.06
CA THR A 178 -41.72 9.54 8.43
C THR A 178 -42.50 8.27 8.74
N ASP A 179 -43.77 8.18 8.30
CA ASP A 179 -44.57 6.96 8.45
C ASP A 179 -43.95 5.77 7.69
N GLY A 180 -43.49 5.99 6.46
CA GLY A 180 -42.82 4.95 5.66
C GLY A 180 -41.52 4.45 6.28
N LEU A 181 -40.81 5.27 7.05
CA LEU A 181 -39.63 4.84 7.83
C LEU A 181 -40.06 4.12 9.12
N LEU A 182 -41.09 4.60 9.82
CA LEU A 182 -41.64 3.99 11.02
C LEU A 182 -42.22 2.58 10.74
N GLU A 183 -42.84 2.36 9.58
CA GLU A 183 -43.32 1.05 9.13
C GLU A 183 -42.14 0.03 8.97
N GLN A 184 -40.92 0.52 8.72
CA GLN A 184 -39.73 -0.32 8.59
C GLN A 184 -38.94 -0.46 9.90
N LYS A 185 -39.42 0.07 11.02
CA LYS A 185 -38.73 0.14 12.31
C LYS A 185 -38.13 -1.19 12.76
N ASP A 186 -38.96 -2.25 12.81
CA ASP A 186 -38.54 -3.54 13.31
C ASP A 186 -37.41 -4.14 12.46
N CYS A 187 -37.48 -3.97 11.14
CA CYS A 187 -36.43 -4.40 10.22
C CYS A 187 -35.14 -3.60 10.41
N LEU A 188 -35.25 -2.26 10.53
CA LEU A 188 -34.09 -1.40 10.73
C LEU A 188 -33.38 -1.74 12.05
N CYS A 189 -34.12 -1.86 13.15
CA CYS A 189 -33.55 -2.19 14.46
C CYS A 189 -32.93 -3.59 14.48
N ALA A 190 -33.57 -4.60 13.85
CA ALA A 190 -33.01 -5.94 13.75
C ALA A 190 -31.71 -6.01 12.90
N SER A 191 -31.54 -5.05 11.98
CA SER A 191 -30.39 -5.03 11.08
C SER A 191 -29.12 -4.39 11.69
N ILE A 192 -29.21 -3.69 12.82
CA ILE A 192 -28.08 -3.00 13.45
C ILE A 192 -26.93 -3.95 13.74
N THR A 193 -27.24 -5.12 14.35
CA THR A 193 -26.21 -6.12 14.68
C THR A 193 -25.54 -6.68 13.44
N VAL A 194 -26.31 -6.95 12.40
CA VAL A 194 -25.78 -7.51 11.12
C VAL A 194 -24.89 -6.50 10.40
N PHE A 195 -25.22 -5.20 10.46
CA PHE A 195 -24.36 -4.12 9.95
C PHE A 195 -23.06 -4.00 10.74
N ALA A 196 -23.12 -4.09 12.07
CA ALA A 196 -21.93 -4.06 12.93
C ALA A 196 -21.00 -5.25 12.63
N GLU A 197 -21.56 -6.46 12.49
CA GLU A 197 -20.81 -7.66 12.10
C GLU A 197 -20.14 -7.50 10.73
N ALA A 198 -20.83 -6.98 9.72
CA ALA A 198 -20.28 -6.75 8.40
C ALA A 198 -19.14 -5.70 8.43
N ALA A 199 -19.30 -4.62 9.20
CA ALA A 199 -18.29 -3.60 9.39
C ALA A 199 -17.05 -4.13 10.13
N ASP A 200 -17.20 -5.05 11.09
CA ASP A 200 -16.09 -5.66 11.80
C ASP A 200 -15.33 -6.67 10.92
N ILE A 201 -16.04 -7.43 10.08
CA ILE A 201 -15.43 -8.29 9.07
C ILE A 201 -14.63 -7.45 8.07
N GLU A 202 -15.17 -6.30 7.65
CA GLU A 202 -14.45 -5.37 6.75
C GLU A 202 -13.13 -4.87 7.38
N LYS A 203 -13.12 -4.54 8.67
CA LYS A 203 -11.89 -4.16 9.40
C LYS A 203 -10.90 -5.31 9.53
N GLY A 204 -11.39 -6.56 9.52
CA GLY A 204 -10.56 -7.76 9.64
C GLY A 204 -9.69 -8.08 8.43
N GLY A 205 -9.86 -7.38 7.31
CA GLY A 205 -8.99 -7.43 6.13
C GLY A 205 -9.24 -8.60 5.16
N ASP A 206 -10.16 -9.52 5.46
CA ASP A 206 -10.59 -10.53 4.48
C ASP A 206 -11.60 -9.91 3.50
N TRP A 207 -11.08 -9.45 2.37
CA TRP A 207 -11.86 -8.73 1.38
C TRP A 207 -13.01 -9.55 0.77
N GLN A 208 -12.85 -10.87 0.62
CA GLN A 208 -13.93 -11.72 0.09
C GLN A 208 -15.06 -11.90 1.10
N LEU A 209 -14.70 -12.10 2.35
CA LEU A 209 -15.67 -12.25 3.42
C LEU A 209 -16.43 -10.93 3.65
N ALA A 210 -15.71 -9.79 3.63
CA ALA A 210 -16.31 -8.47 3.73
C ALA A 210 -17.29 -8.19 2.58
N TRP A 211 -16.86 -8.42 1.34
CA TRP A 211 -17.73 -8.30 0.18
C TRP A 211 -18.98 -9.18 0.28
N SER A 212 -18.81 -10.46 0.63
CA SER A 212 -19.92 -11.41 0.72
C SER A 212 -20.90 -11.04 1.85
N SER A 213 -20.41 -10.45 2.94
CA SER A 213 -21.25 -9.99 4.06
C SER A 213 -22.16 -8.84 3.64
N TRP A 214 -21.63 -7.81 3.00
CA TRP A 214 -22.42 -6.71 2.47
C TRP A 214 -23.38 -7.16 1.37
N GLN A 215 -22.94 -8.05 0.47
CA GLN A 215 -23.80 -8.60 -0.58
C GLN A 215 -24.98 -9.38 0.01
N LYS A 216 -24.73 -10.20 1.01
CA LYS A 216 -25.79 -10.98 1.68
C LYS A 216 -26.88 -10.10 2.29
N ILE A 217 -26.51 -8.96 2.88
CA ILE A 217 -27.47 -8.00 3.44
C ILE A 217 -28.26 -7.31 2.31
N SER A 218 -27.57 -6.86 1.26
CA SER A 218 -28.20 -6.16 0.13
C SER A 218 -29.15 -7.04 -0.67
N ASP A 219 -28.81 -8.34 -0.85
CA ASP A 219 -29.59 -9.26 -1.68
C ASP A 219 -30.72 -9.95 -0.92
N ASN A 220 -30.73 -9.87 0.42
CA ASN A 220 -31.75 -10.50 1.24
C ASN A 220 -33.12 -9.81 1.06
N LYS A 221 -34.05 -10.50 0.41
CA LYS A 221 -35.40 -9.98 0.12
C LYS A 221 -36.28 -9.82 1.37
N GLU A 222 -35.92 -10.46 2.48
CA GLU A 222 -36.63 -10.29 3.76
C GLU A 222 -36.28 -8.96 4.44
N ASN A 223 -35.14 -8.37 4.09
CA ASN A 223 -34.78 -7.05 4.56
C ASN A 223 -35.67 -5.98 3.91
N CYS A 224 -36.00 -4.94 4.67
CA CYS A 224 -36.73 -3.78 4.15
C CYS A 224 -35.90 -3.02 3.11
N ARG A 225 -36.59 -2.20 2.34
CA ARG A 225 -35.98 -1.51 1.21
C ARG A 225 -34.79 -0.64 1.63
N PHE A 226 -34.92 0.11 2.72
CA PHE A 226 -33.87 0.99 3.21
C PHE A 226 -32.58 0.23 3.56
N VAL A 227 -32.71 -0.88 4.31
CA VAL A 227 -31.58 -1.75 4.69
C VAL A 227 -30.85 -2.27 3.46
N ARG A 228 -31.58 -2.76 2.46
CA ARG A 228 -30.98 -3.26 1.21
C ARG A 228 -30.26 -2.17 0.41
N GLU A 229 -30.88 -0.99 0.29
CA GLU A 229 -30.30 0.15 -0.45
C GLU A 229 -29.02 0.65 0.23
N TYR A 230 -29.03 0.75 1.56
CA TYR A 230 -27.88 1.22 2.32
C TYR A 230 -26.75 0.19 2.33
N ALA A 231 -27.04 -1.11 2.52
CA ALA A 231 -26.06 -2.17 2.35
C ALA A 231 -25.47 -2.20 0.93
N GLY A 232 -26.32 -1.98 -0.09
CA GLY A 232 -25.87 -1.86 -1.49
C GLY A 232 -24.98 -0.65 -1.74
N TYR A 233 -25.16 0.44 -0.99
CA TYR A 233 -24.25 1.59 -1.02
C TYR A 233 -22.88 1.21 -0.43
N HIS A 234 -22.84 0.59 0.76
CA HIS A 234 -21.61 0.08 1.35
C HIS A 234 -20.90 -0.91 0.43
N LEU A 235 -21.62 -1.84 -0.15
CA LEU A 235 -21.08 -2.82 -1.09
C LEU A 235 -20.39 -2.16 -2.28
N ARG A 236 -21.01 -1.16 -2.91
CA ARG A 236 -20.40 -0.45 -4.04
C ARG A 236 -19.17 0.37 -3.63
N ALA A 237 -19.28 1.13 -2.54
CA ALA A 237 -18.16 1.92 -2.02
C ALA A 237 -16.96 1.01 -1.65
N TYR A 238 -17.24 -0.13 -1.03
CA TYR A 238 -16.23 -1.15 -0.73
C TYR A 238 -15.60 -1.72 -2.01
N GLN A 239 -16.43 -2.11 -2.99
CA GLN A 239 -15.94 -2.64 -4.26
C GLN A 239 -15.01 -1.65 -4.99
N GLU A 240 -15.37 -0.38 -5.09
CA GLU A 240 -14.55 0.63 -5.77
C GLU A 240 -13.22 0.85 -5.06
N ARG A 241 -13.24 0.93 -3.73
CA ARG A 241 -12.01 1.08 -2.93
C ARG A 241 -11.09 -0.12 -3.07
N GLU A 242 -11.61 -1.33 -2.88
CA GLU A 242 -10.82 -2.55 -2.89
C GLU A 242 -10.37 -2.96 -4.29
N TYR A 243 -11.16 -2.67 -5.33
CA TYR A 243 -10.77 -2.98 -6.70
C TYR A 243 -9.41 -2.39 -7.07
N SER A 244 -9.21 -1.10 -6.82
CA SER A 244 -7.95 -0.42 -7.14
C SER A 244 -6.78 -0.99 -6.34
N HIS A 245 -6.99 -1.26 -5.05
CA HIS A 245 -5.98 -1.84 -4.17
C HIS A 245 -5.60 -3.28 -4.61
N LEU A 246 -6.60 -4.12 -4.87
CA LEU A 246 -6.37 -5.51 -5.29
C LEU A 246 -5.75 -5.60 -6.68
N LEU A 247 -6.12 -4.70 -7.59
CA LEU A 247 -5.53 -4.63 -8.93
C LEU A 247 -4.05 -4.21 -8.87
N ASP A 248 -3.71 -3.22 -8.04
CA ASP A 248 -2.33 -2.82 -7.78
C ASP A 248 -1.51 -3.98 -7.16
N LEU A 249 -2.09 -4.67 -6.18
CA LEU A 249 -1.48 -5.87 -5.57
C LEU A 249 -1.24 -6.98 -6.61
N ALA A 250 -2.24 -7.28 -7.44
CA ALA A 250 -2.11 -8.27 -8.50
C ALA A 250 -1.06 -7.87 -9.55
N GLY A 251 -1.00 -6.58 -9.91
CA GLY A 251 0.04 -6.02 -10.79
C GLY A 251 1.44 -6.24 -10.21
N LYS A 252 1.65 -5.89 -8.94
CA LYS A 252 2.92 -6.12 -8.24
C LYS A 252 3.28 -7.61 -8.14
N MET A 253 2.30 -8.50 -7.95
CA MET A 253 2.54 -9.94 -7.98
C MET A 253 3.05 -10.39 -9.37
N VAL A 254 2.46 -9.89 -10.44
CA VAL A 254 2.88 -10.21 -11.82
C VAL A 254 4.29 -9.66 -12.10
N GLU A 255 4.60 -8.44 -11.70
CA GLU A 255 5.94 -7.83 -11.80
C GLU A 255 7.00 -8.63 -11.04
N ALA A 256 6.65 -9.14 -9.86
CA ALA A 256 7.51 -10.02 -9.05
C ALA A 256 7.50 -11.50 -9.53
N SER A 257 6.97 -11.80 -10.73
CA SER A 257 6.84 -13.16 -11.28
C SER A 257 6.04 -14.14 -10.39
N ARG A 258 5.15 -13.62 -9.54
CA ARG A 258 4.27 -14.41 -8.66
C ARG A 258 3.00 -14.82 -9.41
N TYR A 259 3.19 -15.65 -10.42
CA TYR A 259 2.11 -15.99 -11.37
C TYR A 259 1.05 -16.93 -10.80
N VAL A 260 1.40 -17.79 -9.83
CA VAL A 260 0.43 -18.69 -9.17
C VAL A 260 -0.43 -17.89 -8.19
N SER A 261 0.18 -17.16 -7.27
CA SER A 261 -0.51 -16.28 -6.33
C SER A 261 -1.33 -15.21 -7.04
N GLY A 262 -0.77 -14.60 -8.09
CA GLY A 262 -1.45 -13.61 -8.93
C GLY A 262 -2.67 -14.20 -9.64
N TYR A 263 -2.55 -15.41 -10.20
CA TYR A 263 -3.66 -16.12 -10.82
C TYR A 263 -4.79 -16.42 -9.82
N ASP A 264 -4.44 -16.90 -8.63
CA ASP A 264 -5.41 -17.20 -7.58
C ASP A 264 -6.15 -15.95 -7.10
N LEU A 265 -5.43 -14.83 -6.90
CA LEU A 265 -6.03 -13.54 -6.56
C LEU A 265 -6.96 -13.03 -7.67
N LEU A 266 -6.45 -12.95 -8.91
CA LEU A 266 -7.20 -12.45 -10.07
C LEU A 266 -8.43 -13.30 -10.39
N SER A 267 -8.33 -14.63 -10.24
CA SER A 267 -9.47 -15.54 -10.43
C SER A 267 -10.59 -15.31 -9.40
N ARG A 268 -10.21 -14.94 -8.18
CA ARG A 268 -11.18 -14.52 -7.14
C ARG A 268 -11.76 -13.14 -7.44
N MET A 269 -10.92 -12.20 -7.88
CA MET A 269 -11.36 -10.86 -8.28
C MET A 269 -12.33 -10.92 -9.46
N GLN A 270 -12.10 -11.77 -10.47
CA GLN A 270 -12.97 -11.89 -11.64
C GLN A 270 -14.41 -12.27 -11.27
N LYS A 271 -14.60 -13.06 -10.20
CA LYS A 271 -15.94 -13.42 -9.69
C LYS A 271 -16.65 -12.24 -9.05
N VAL A 272 -15.92 -11.35 -8.40
CA VAL A 272 -16.45 -10.19 -7.66
C VAL A 272 -16.59 -8.96 -8.56
N PHE A 273 -15.68 -8.80 -9.53
CA PHE A 273 -15.59 -7.66 -10.45
C PHE A 273 -15.70 -8.14 -11.92
N PRO A 274 -16.83 -8.68 -12.34
CA PRO A 274 -16.96 -9.25 -13.69
C PRO A 274 -16.82 -8.18 -14.77
N GLY A 275 -16.23 -8.57 -15.93
CA GLY A 275 -16.12 -7.72 -17.12
C GLY A 275 -15.01 -6.65 -17.06
N ARG A 276 -14.09 -6.72 -16.09
CA ARG A 276 -12.94 -5.82 -16.00
C ARG A 276 -11.79 -6.33 -16.88
N GLN A 277 -11.50 -5.60 -17.95
CA GLN A 277 -10.49 -5.99 -18.93
C GLN A 277 -9.07 -6.08 -18.32
N GLU A 278 -8.77 -5.26 -17.32
CA GLU A 278 -7.48 -5.26 -16.62
C GLU A 278 -7.23 -6.60 -15.92
N ILE A 279 -8.25 -7.16 -15.26
CA ILE A 279 -8.18 -8.49 -14.64
C ILE A 279 -7.92 -9.56 -15.71
N ASP A 280 -8.68 -9.54 -16.81
CA ASP A 280 -8.54 -10.53 -17.90
C ASP A 280 -7.14 -10.48 -18.53
N ASN A 281 -6.55 -9.29 -18.67
CA ASN A 281 -5.21 -9.14 -19.22
C ASN A 281 -4.14 -9.71 -18.29
N LEU A 282 -4.20 -9.42 -16.98
CA LEU A 282 -3.27 -9.97 -16.00
C LEU A 282 -3.44 -11.48 -15.84
N LEU A 283 -4.68 -12.00 -15.87
CA LEU A 283 -4.95 -13.44 -15.87
C LEU A 283 -4.27 -14.17 -17.00
N LYS A 284 -4.32 -13.63 -18.23
CA LYS A 284 -3.63 -14.22 -19.39
C LYS A 284 -2.11 -14.27 -19.21
N ILE A 285 -1.52 -13.25 -18.58
CA ILE A 285 -0.09 -13.23 -18.27
C ILE A 285 0.24 -14.33 -17.26
N CYS A 286 -0.54 -14.43 -16.18
CA CYS A 286 -0.36 -15.47 -15.16
C CYS A 286 -0.55 -16.87 -15.77
N GLU A 287 -1.61 -17.10 -16.55
CA GLU A 287 -1.90 -18.39 -17.18
C GLU A 287 -0.77 -18.87 -18.10
N LYS A 288 -0.15 -17.95 -18.83
CA LYS A 288 0.96 -18.25 -19.74
C LYS A 288 2.24 -18.64 -18.98
N ASN A 289 2.48 -18.05 -17.82
CA ASN A 289 3.78 -18.14 -17.12
C ASN A 289 3.74 -19.05 -15.90
N LYS A 290 2.57 -19.35 -15.33
CA LYS A 290 2.48 -20.29 -14.20
C LYS A 290 2.84 -21.72 -14.63
N PRO A 291 3.34 -22.55 -13.71
CA PRO A 291 3.61 -23.97 -13.99
C PRO A 291 2.36 -24.69 -14.49
N SER A 292 2.52 -25.59 -15.46
CA SER A 292 1.44 -26.38 -16.03
C SER A 292 0.81 -27.38 -15.04
N SER A 293 1.60 -27.86 -14.07
CA SER A 293 1.15 -28.74 -13.01
C SER A 293 1.88 -28.43 -11.70
N ILE A 294 1.13 -28.47 -10.61
CA ILE A 294 1.58 -28.23 -9.25
C ILE A 294 1.09 -29.40 -8.40
N GLU A 295 1.96 -29.96 -7.58
CA GLU A 295 1.64 -31.10 -6.74
C GLU A 295 1.99 -30.84 -5.27
N SER A 296 1.32 -31.56 -4.38
CA SER A 296 1.58 -31.52 -2.95
C SER A 296 2.91 -32.19 -2.63
N TRP A 297 3.80 -31.46 -1.98
CA TRP A 297 5.12 -31.96 -1.57
C TRP A 297 5.05 -32.60 -0.18
N LYS A 298 5.54 -33.83 -0.07
CA LYS A 298 5.57 -34.59 1.19
C LYS A 298 6.99 -34.99 1.63
N GLY A 299 8.01 -34.52 0.90
CA GLY A 299 9.38 -34.81 1.19
C GLY A 299 10.05 -33.79 2.10
N GLU A 300 11.34 -33.92 2.27
CA GLU A 300 12.18 -32.95 2.99
C GLU A 300 12.22 -31.63 2.23
N VAL A 301 12.32 -30.51 2.96
CA VAL A 301 12.56 -29.18 2.42
C VAL A 301 14.02 -28.84 2.68
N GLU A 302 14.79 -28.66 1.61
CA GLU A 302 16.18 -28.24 1.75
C GLU A 302 16.26 -26.75 2.08
N VAL A 303 17.10 -26.41 3.04
CA VAL A 303 17.43 -25.02 3.37
C VAL A 303 18.94 -24.85 3.32
N LEU A 304 19.42 -24.03 2.42
CA LEU A 304 20.83 -23.68 2.32
C LEU A 304 21.06 -22.25 2.76
N SER A 305 22.18 -22.00 3.42
CA SER A 305 22.60 -20.65 3.77
C SER A 305 24.01 -20.35 3.30
N VAL A 306 24.25 -19.11 2.89
CA VAL A 306 25.55 -18.59 2.49
C VAL A 306 25.82 -17.27 3.20
N PHE A 307 27.07 -17.02 3.56
CA PHE A 307 27.53 -15.71 4.02
C PHE A 307 27.71 -14.73 2.85
N PRO A 308 27.95 -13.41 3.09
CA PRO A 308 28.30 -12.46 2.05
C PRO A 308 29.44 -12.96 1.16
N LEU A 309 29.34 -12.71 -0.14
CA LEU A 309 30.32 -13.23 -1.11
C LEU A 309 31.56 -12.36 -1.16
N THR A 310 32.74 -12.98 -1.25
CA THR A 310 33.93 -12.24 -1.63
C THR A 310 34.00 -12.04 -3.14
N VAL A 311 34.22 -10.80 -3.57
CA VAL A 311 34.29 -10.40 -4.98
C VAL A 311 35.64 -9.77 -5.34
N GLN A 312 36.48 -9.54 -4.33
CA GLN A 312 37.85 -9.08 -4.47
C GLN A 312 38.81 -10.20 -3.96
N LYS A 313 38.98 -11.22 -4.80
CA LYS A 313 39.66 -12.49 -4.45
C LYS A 313 41.07 -12.29 -3.89
N GLU A 314 41.84 -11.37 -4.45
CA GLU A 314 43.21 -11.05 -4.01
C GLU A 314 43.17 -10.44 -2.60
N LEU A 315 42.23 -9.57 -2.30
CA LEU A 315 42.05 -9.01 -0.97
C LEU A 315 41.65 -10.11 0.02
N ALA A 316 40.70 -10.95 -0.33
CA ALA A 316 40.16 -11.98 0.54
C ALA A 316 41.20 -13.07 0.94
N PHE A 317 41.97 -13.55 -0.02
CA PHE A 317 42.80 -14.77 0.17
C PHE A 317 44.31 -14.51 0.27
N ALA A 318 44.79 -13.35 -0.19
CA ALA A 318 46.21 -13.00 -0.14
C ALA A 318 46.55 -11.91 0.89
N SER A 319 45.63 -10.98 1.14
CA SER A 319 45.86 -9.79 1.97
C SER A 319 44.72 -9.40 2.88
N ALA A 320 43.76 -10.32 3.14
CA ALA A 320 42.68 -10.03 4.05
C ALA A 320 43.19 -9.76 5.47
N GLU A 321 42.49 -8.91 6.19
CA GLU A 321 42.74 -8.60 7.61
C GLU A 321 42.52 -9.84 8.49
N ASP A 322 41.58 -10.72 8.11
CA ASP A 322 41.36 -12.04 8.68
C ASP A 322 41.28 -13.09 7.55
N PRO A 323 42.43 -13.62 7.08
CA PRO A 323 42.44 -14.66 6.03
C PRO A 323 41.70 -15.93 6.45
N GLY A 324 41.74 -16.28 7.74
CA GLY A 324 41.06 -17.47 8.27
C GLY A 324 39.54 -17.32 8.16
N TYR A 325 39.00 -16.15 8.45
CA TYR A 325 37.59 -15.85 8.28
C TYR A 325 37.16 -15.95 6.82
N ALA A 326 37.90 -15.30 5.91
CA ALA A 326 37.60 -15.34 4.49
C ALA A 326 37.63 -16.76 3.90
N LEU A 327 38.69 -17.51 4.20
CA LEU A 327 38.88 -18.90 3.72
C LEU A 327 37.78 -19.84 4.20
N ASN A 328 37.40 -19.73 5.48
CA ASN A 328 36.46 -20.67 6.09
C ASN A 328 34.99 -20.32 5.79
N ASN A 329 34.63 -19.04 5.71
CA ASN A 329 33.25 -18.65 5.67
C ASN A 329 32.78 -18.18 4.29
N LEU A 330 33.61 -17.46 3.53
CA LEU A 330 33.17 -16.79 2.33
C LEU A 330 33.28 -17.66 1.08
N LEU A 331 32.26 -17.56 0.21
CA LEU A 331 32.32 -18.05 -1.16
C LEU A 331 32.70 -16.92 -2.10
N THR A 332 33.30 -17.24 -3.23
CA THR A 332 33.41 -16.29 -4.35
C THR A 332 32.11 -16.22 -5.15
N ALA A 333 31.93 -15.16 -5.91
CA ALA A 333 30.78 -15.04 -6.83
C ALA A 333 30.71 -16.22 -7.84
N ASP A 334 31.85 -16.70 -8.32
CA ASP A 334 31.92 -17.85 -9.24
C ASP A 334 31.53 -19.16 -8.57
N GLU A 335 31.98 -19.40 -7.33
CA GLU A 335 31.59 -20.56 -6.53
C GLU A 335 30.08 -20.53 -6.25
N PHE A 336 29.51 -19.36 -5.93
CA PHE A 336 28.09 -19.21 -5.73
C PHE A 336 27.28 -19.51 -7.00
N LYS A 337 27.68 -19.02 -8.17
CA LYS A 337 27.04 -19.34 -9.45
C LYS A 337 27.09 -20.84 -9.76
N LYS A 338 28.24 -21.51 -9.55
CA LYS A 338 28.33 -22.95 -9.72
C LYS A 338 27.42 -23.74 -8.78
N MET A 339 27.23 -23.23 -7.56
CA MET A 339 26.23 -23.77 -6.61
C MET A 339 24.82 -23.68 -7.17
N LEU A 340 24.41 -22.51 -7.68
CA LEU A 340 23.10 -22.32 -8.28
C LEU A 340 22.87 -23.25 -9.50
N ASP A 341 23.87 -23.38 -10.37
CA ASP A 341 23.81 -24.28 -11.54
C ASP A 341 23.56 -25.74 -11.12
N GLN A 342 24.31 -26.25 -10.13
CA GLN A 342 24.13 -27.63 -9.64
C GLN A 342 22.75 -27.84 -9.01
N LEU A 343 22.22 -26.85 -8.26
CA LEU A 343 20.91 -26.95 -7.66
C LEU A 343 19.83 -27.01 -8.74
N ARG A 344 19.91 -26.16 -9.76
CA ARG A 344 18.97 -26.15 -10.90
C ARG A 344 19.04 -27.48 -11.68
N GLU A 345 20.23 -27.98 -12.01
CA GLU A 345 20.45 -29.26 -12.71
C GLU A 345 19.89 -30.46 -11.95
N LYS A 346 19.92 -30.42 -10.61
CA LYS A 346 19.33 -31.45 -9.73
C LYS A 346 17.82 -31.25 -9.48
N ASN A 347 17.17 -30.39 -10.25
CA ASN A 347 15.74 -30.06 -10.20
C ASN A 347 15.28 -29.42 -8.87
N TYR A 348 16.17 -28.72 -8.15
CA TYR A 348 15.71 -27.86 -7.07
C TYR A 348 15.03 -26.61 -7.64
N ILE A 349 14.09 -26.07 -6.87
CA ILE A 349 13.39 -24.84 -7.17
C ILE A 349 13.30 -24.00 -5.91
N LEU A 350 13.60 -22.71 -6.03
CA LEU A 350 13.45 -21.79 -4.90
C LEU A 350 11.99 -21.66 -4.50
N ILE A 351 11.73 -21.73 -3.20
CA ILE A 351 10.46 -21.42 -2.57
C ILE A 351 10.67 -20.34 -1.50
N SER A 352 9.66 -19.49 -1.31
CA SER A 352 9.67 -18.49 -0.24
C SER A 352 9.24 -19.12 1.10
N PRO A 353 9.80 -18.67 2.25
CA PRO A 353 9.24 -18.99 3.56
C PRO A 353 7.75 -18.66 3.69
N ARG A 354 7.21 -17.74 2.89
CA ARG A 354 5.78 -17.44 2.81
C ARG A 354 4.92 -18.65 2.42
N GLU A 355 5.46 -19.57 1.62
CA GLU A 355 4.75 -20.80 1.21
C GLU A 355 4.54 -21.79 2.37
N VAL A 356 5.33 -21.66 3.44
CA VAL A 356 5.27 -22.50 4.64
C VAL A 356 4.72 -21.78 5.86
N GLN A 357 4.32 -20.51 5.69
CA GLN A 357 3.86 -19.64 6.76
C GLN A 357 2.36 -19.79 7.02
N ALA A 358 1.83 -20.99 7.20
CA ALA A 358 0.44 -21.18 7.64
C ALA A 358 0.31 -21.16 9.17
N TRP A 359 0.88 -20.18 9.77
CA TRP A 359 0.78 -19.88 11.19
C TRP A 359 -0.52 -19.09 11.49
N PRO A 360 -1.37 -19.41 12.47
CA PRO A 360 -1.22 -20.42 13.55
C PRO A 360 -1.78 -21.81 13.22
N ASN A 361 -2.17 -22.10 12.00
CA ASN A 361 -2.77 -23.38 11.60
C ASN A 361 -1.70 -24.29 11.02
N ALA A 362 -1.29 -25.32 11.76
CA ALA A 362 -0.18 -26.23 11.46
C ALA A 362 -0.39 -27.16 10.23
N GLU A 363 -1.47 -27.01 9.47
CA GLU A 363 -1.70 -27.79 8.25
C GLU A 363 -1.32 -26.96 7.02
N VAL A 364 0.01 -26.91 6.75
CA VAL A 364 0.50 -26.31 5.49
C VAL A 364 0.69 -27.42 4.48
N GLU A 365 -0.06 -27.35 3.41
CA GLU A 365 0.23 -28.14 2.22
C GLU A 365 1.22 -27.38 1.36
N LEU A 366 2.52 -27.72 1.47
CA LEU A 366 3.52 -27.19 0.57
C LEU A 366 3.28 -27.75 -0.83
N ARG A 367 3.11 -26.88 -1.80
CA ARG A 367 2.92 -27.22 -3.22
C ARG A 367 4.09 -26.73 -4.04
N VAL A 368 4.54 -27.57 -4.97
CA VAL A 368 5.63 -27.26 -5.89
C VAL A 368 5.30 -27.72 -7.31
N PRO A 369 5.93 -27.16 -8.34
CA PRO A 369 5.80 -27.69 -9.69
C PRO A 369 6.21 -29.16 -9.77
N SER A 370 5.45 -29.96 -10.53
CA SER A 370 5.73 -31.39 -10.65
C SER A 370 7.15 -31.68 -11.12
N GLY A 371 7.82 -32.61 -10.42
CA GLY A 371 9.21 -32.99 -10.70
C GLY A 371 10.27 -32.04 -10.14
N LYS A 372 9.89 -30.97 -9.46
CA LYS A 372 10.82 -30.05 -8.77
C LYS A 372 10.91 -30.41 -7.28
N LYS A 373 12.03 -30.06 -6.64
CA LYS A 373 12.31 -30.22 -5.22
C LYS A 373 12.40 -28.87 -4.53
N PRO A 374 11.67 -28.62 -3.44
CA PRO A 374 11.69 -27.32 -2.77
C PRO A 374 13.04 -27.02 -2.10
N LEU A 375 13.51 -25.80 -2.28
CA LEU A 375 14.71 -25.25 -1.69
C LEU A 375 14.43 -23.85 -1.15
N MET A 376 14.80 -23.58 0.10
CA MET A 376 14.95 -22.22 0.60
C MET A 376 16.43 -21.84 0.59
N LEU A 377 16.74 -20.64 0.14
CA LEU A 377 18.08 -20.09 0.17
C LEU A 377 18.10 -18.90 1.13
N ILE A 378 19.11 -18.87 2.03
CA ILE A 378 19.28 -17.81 3.03
C ILE A 378 20.61 -17.12 2.79
N PHE A 379 20.60 -15.80 2.66
CA PHE A 379 21.77 -14.95 2.75
C PHE A 379 21.97 -14.61 4.24
N ASP A 380 22.82 -15.41 4.90
CA ASP A 380 22.95 -15.47 6.35
C ASP A 380 23.88 -14.39 6.89
N GLN A 381 23.55 -13.83 8.05
CA GLN A 381 24.28 -12.72 8.69
C GLN A 381 24.65 -11.61 7.69
N TRP A 382 23.69 -11.27 6.81
CA TRP A 382 23.94 -10.37 5.70
C TRP A 382 24.25 -8.97 6.20
N SER A 383 25.50 -8.59 6.09
CA SER A 383 26.00 -7.29 6.53
C SER A 383 27.14 -6.82 5.64
N TYR A 384 27.23 -5.51 5.51
CA TYR A 384 28.34 -4.85 4.82
C TYR A 384 29.30 -4.26 5.87
N SER A 385 29.65 -5.10 6.86
CA SER A 385 30.49 -4.75 8.00
C SER A 385 31.93 -4.44 7.59
N ALA A 386 32.68 -3.77 8.47
CA ALA A 386 34.09 -3.49 8.27
C ALA A 386 34.90 -4.78 7.98
N LEU A 387 34.71 -5.83 8.77
CA LEU A 387 35.40 -7.12 8.55
C LEU A 387 35.10 -7.71 7.17
N ASN A 388 33.81 -7.76 6.79
CA ASN A 388 33.41 -8.31 5.50
C ASN A 388 34.07 -7.53 4.33
N GLN A 389 34.02 -6.19 4.38
CA GLN A 389 34.63 -5.35 3.35
C GLN A 389 36.14 -5.55 3.25
N LEU A 390 36.84 -5.66 4.37
CA LEU A 390 38.28 -5.96 4.43
C LEU A 390 38.60 -7.38 3.98
N CYS A 391 37.64 -8.28 3.98
CA CYS A 391 37.71 -9.62 3.36
C CYS A 391 37.18 -9.64 1.92
N GLY A 392 37.06 -8.49 1.27
CA GLY A 392 36.78 -8.39 -0.16
C GLY A 392 35.31 -8.52 -0.55
N THR A 393 34.35 -8.37 0.38
CA THR A 393 32.94 -8.36 0.04
C THR A 393 32.48 -7.00 -0.50
N ALA A 394 31.23 -6.91 -0.95
CA ALA A 394 30.62 -5.64 -1.29
C ALA A 394 30.54 -4.70 -0.07
N ALA A 395 30.56 -3.39 -0.34
CA ALA A 395 30.44 -2.34 0.65
C ALA A 395 29.04 -1.73 0.70
N GLN A 396 28.28 -1.84 -0.39
CA GLN A 396 26.96 -1.23 -0.48
C GLN A 396 26.16 -1.81 -1.66
N LEU A 397 24.87 -2.06 -1.42
CA LEU A 397 23.88 -2.34 -2.46
C LEU A 397 23.25 -1.00 -2.90
N PHE A 398 23.03 -0.80 -4.19
CA PHE A 398 22.41 0.44 -4.71
C PHE A 398 21.63 0.15 -6.00
N ILE A 399 20.87 1.14 -6.47
CA ILE A 399 20.17 1.11 -7.74
C ILE A 399 21.01 1.83 -8.78
N ASP A 400 21.33 1.16 -9.89
CA ASP A 400 22.09 1.73 -10.99
C ASP A 400 21.27 2.74 -11.82
N LYS A 401 21.87 3.27 -12.89
CA LYS A 401 21.23 4.27 -13.75
C LYS A 401 20.10 3.69 -14.59
N GLU A 402 20.12 2.41 -14.83
CA GLU A 402 19.14 1.63 -15.56
C GLU A 402 17.96 1.20 -14.66
N GLY A 403 18.06 1.42 -13.33
CA GLY A 403 17.02 1.09 -12.36
C GLY A 403 17.16 -0.31 -11.76
N HIS A 404 18.27 -1.01 -11.97
CA HIS A 404 18.50 -2.36 -11.47
C HIS A 404 19.35 -2.36 -10.20
N LEU A 405 19.22 -3.44 -9.41
CA LEU A 405 20.09 -3.66 -8.26
C LEU A 405 21.54 -3.91 -8.71
N SER A 406 22.45 -3.23 -8.07
CA SER A 406 23.89 -3.32 -8.29
C SER A 406 24.63 -3.15 -6.98
N ALA A 407 25.90 -3.54 -6.92
CA ALA A 407 26.70 -3.42 -5.71
C ALA A 407 28.01 -2.67 -5.97
N ARG A 408 28.58 -2.16 -4.88
CA ARG A 408 29.90 -1.51 -4.87
C ARG A 408 30.88 -2.32 -4.02
N ALA A 409 32.07 -2.60 -4.54
CA ALA A 409 33.19 -3.20 -3.81
C ALA A 409 34.47 -2.42 -4.12
N GLY A 410 34.96 -1.65 -3.14
CA GLY A 410 36.04 -0.70 -3.36
C GLY A 410 35.67 0.36 -4.44
N LEU A 411 36.45 0.43 -5.52
CA LEU A 411 36.20 1.33 -6.66
C LEU A 411 35.35 0.69 -7.77
N LYS A 412 35.03 -0.60 -7.67
CA LYS A 412 34.23 -1.31 -8.67
C LYS A 412 32.74 -1.21 -8.34
N THR A 413 31.92 -1.18 -9.38
CA THR A 413 30.46 -1.25 -9.29
C THR A 413 29.95 -2.24 -10.33
N GLY A 414 28.97 -3.06 -9.99
CA GLY A 414 28.37 -4.01 -10.93
C GLY A 414 27.44 -5.00 -10.22
N PRO A 415 26.54 -5.64 -10.97
CA PRO A 415 25.62 -6.62 -10.43
C PRO A 415 26.34 -7.92 -10.02
N GLU A 416 27.53 -8.18 -10.54
CA GLU A 416 28.34 -9.37 -10.22
C GLU A 416 29.06 -9.26 -8.86
N LEU A 417 28.92 -8.14 -8.15
CA LEU A 417 29.66 -7.86 -6.93
C LEU A 417 28.91 -8.19 -5.64
N ASP A 418 27.69 -8.76 -5.72
CA ASP A 418 26.93 -9.19 -4.56
C ASP A 418 25.95 -10.31 -4.91
N ALA A 419 25.63 -11.19 -3.96
CA ALA A 419 24.74 -12.32 -4.20
C ALA A 419 23.31 -11.89 -4.56
N ILE A 420 22.84 -10.76 -4.07
CA ILE A 420 21.50 -10.25 -4.35
C ILE A 420 21.31 -9.99 -5.85
N PRO A 421 22.07 -9.10 -6.50
CA PRO A 421 21.95 -8.88 -7.94
C PRO A 421 22.45 -10.05 -8.80
N ILE A 422 23.36 -10.89 -8.29
CA ILE A 422 23.72 -12.14 -8.98
C ILE A 422 22.53 -13.08 -9.08
N LEU A 423 21.80 -13.28 -7.99
CA LEU A 423 20.61 -14.14 -7.99
C LEU A 423 19.50 -13.55 -8.87
N ASP A 424 19.28 -12.25 -8.85
CA ASP A 424 18.31 -11.60 -9.74
C ASP A 424 18.63 -11.86 -11.22
N SER A 425 19.89 -11.65 -11.60
CA SER A 425 20.35 -11.93 -12.97
C SER A 425 20.20 -13.41 -13.32
N TYR A 426 20.49 -14.30 -12.38
CA TYR A 426 20.33 -15.73 -12.57
C TYR A 426 18.87 -16.14 -12.78
N LEU A 427 17.94 -15.58 -12.02
CA LEU A 427 16.51 -15.87 -12.15
C LEU A 427 15.89 -15.26 -13.41
N LEU A 428 16.44 -14.18 -13.93
CA LEU A 428 16.05 -13.65 -15.25
C LEU A 428 16.47 -14.61 -16.38
N GLU A 429 17.63 -15.23 -16.27
CA GLU A 429 18.12 -16.23 -17.25
C GLU A 429 17.39 -17.58 -17.09
N TYR A 430 17.14 -18.01 -15.83
CA TYR A 430 16.51 -19.28 -15.50
C TYR A 430 15.26 -19.10 -14.62
N PRO A 431 14.17 -18.60 -15.17
CA PRO A 431 12.95 -18.31 -14.39
C PRO A 431 12.29 -19.57 -13.80
N ASP A 432 12.55 -20.75 -14.37
CA ASP A 432 12.07 -22.04 -13.86
C ASP A 432 12.79 -22.52 -12.58
N PHE A 433 13.81 -21.80 -12.13
CA PHE A 433 14.49 -22.04 -10.84
C PHE A 433 13.80 -21.33 -9.67
N SER A 434 12.79 -20.49 -9.92
CA SER A 434 11.99 -19.80 -8.90
C SER A 434 10.52 -20.21 -8.98
N PHE A 435 9.93 -20.63 -7.87
CA PHE A 435 8.51 -20.88 -7.76
C PHE A 435 7.82 -19.65 -7.22
N ASP A 436 6.84 -19.16 -7.97
CA ASP A 436 6.00 -18.01 -7.63
C ASP A 436 6.81 -16.77 -7.18
N GLY A 437 7.88 -16.46 -7.91
CA GLY A 437 8.75 -15.31 -7.65
C GLY A 437 9.62 -15.43 -6.40
N ALA A 438 9.80 -16.65 -5.86
CA ALA A 438 10.64 -16.87 -4.70
C ALA A 438 12.09 -16.48 -4.96
N LYS A 439 12.70 -15.79 -3.99
CA LYS A 439 14.10 -15.42 -3.96
C LYS A 439 14.76 -15.94 -2.67
N ALA A 440 15.99 -15.57 -2.43
CA ALA A 440 16.63 -15.88 -1.16
C ALA A 440 16.07 -14.98 -0.04
N LEU A 441 16.09 -15.50 1.19
CA LEU A 441 15.77 -14.76 2.40
C LEU A 441 16.99 -13.97 2.86
N ILE A 442 16.91 -12.67 2.98
CA ILE A 442 18.02 -11.80 3.43
C ILE A 442 17.96 -11.72 4.97
N ALA A 443 18.83 -12.48 5.65
CA ALA A 443 18.93 -12.50 7.10
C ALA A 443 19.87 -11.37 7.57
N LEU A 444 19.28 -10.22 7.88
CA LEU A 444 19.98 -8.96 8.16
C LEU A 444 20.60 -8.93 9.55
N ARG A 445 21.83 -8.49 9.61
CA ARG A 445 22.52 -7.91 10.76
C ARG A 445 22.47 -6.38 10.63
N THR A 446 22.16 -5.65 11.69
CA THR A 446 21.78 -4.24 11.60
C THR A 446 22.66 -3.28 12.39
N ASP A 447 23.62 -3.79 13.15
CA ASP A 447 24.45 -3.00 14.09
C ASP A 447 25.33 -1.92 13.41
N GLU A 448 26.01 -2.25 12.30
CA GLU A 448 26.91 -1.32 11.62
C GLU A 448 26.19 -0.57 10.47
N SER A 449 25.34 -1.26 9.70
CA SER A 449 24.62 -0.67 8.57
C SER A 449 23.51 -1.59 8.08
N ILE A 450 22.61 -1.07 7.25
CA ILE A 450 21.63 -1.87 6.52
C ILE A 450 21.94 -1.76 5.03
N LEU A 451 22.28 -2.87 4.40
CA LEU A 451 22.67 -2.96 2.98
C LEU A 451 23.79 -1.95 2.60
N GLY A 452 24.67 -1.62 3.56
CA GLY A 452 25.76 -0.67 3.39
C GLY A 452 25.39 0.81 3.62
N TYR A 453 24.20 1.07 4.19
CA TYR A 453 23.76 2.42 4.55
C TYR A 453 23.70 2.57 6.07
N VAL A 454 24.31 3.66 6.55
CA VAL A 454 24.28 4.08 7.95
C VAL A 454 23.14 5.08 8.13
N CYS A 455 22.10 4.69 8.88
CA CYS A 455 20.84 5.42 8.94
C CYS A 455 20.57 6.12 10.29
N ASN A 456 21.40 5.85 11.30
CA ASN A 456 21.25 6.42 12.63
C ASN A 456 22.60 6.55 13.33
N GLU A 457 22.61 7.31 14.46
CA GLU A 457 23.85 7.55 15.22
C GLU A 457 24.43 6.29 15.88
N ALA A 458 23.59 5.31 16.24
CA ALA A 458 24.06 4.07 16.84
C ALA A 458 24.87 3.26 15.83
N GLN A 459 24.35 3.09 14.62
CA GLN A 459 25.06 2.45 13.51
C GLN A 459 26.36 3.19 13.15
N MET A 460 26.32 4.52 13.11
CA MET A 460 27.53 5.33 12.84
C MET A 460 28.64 5.06 13.87
N LYS A 461 28.28 5.10 15.15
CA LYS A 461 29.25 4.81 16.23
C LYS A 461 29.75 3.37 16.20
N ALA A 462 28.88 2.40 15.86
CA ALA A 462 29.27 1.00 15.72
C ALA A 462 30.21 0.81 14.52
N SER A 463 29.92 1.45 13.37
CA SER A 463 30.80 1.43 12.19
C SER A 463 32.16 2.05 12.50
N GLN A 464 32.21 3.23 13.11
CA GLN A 464 33.48 3.87 13.51
C GLN A 464 34.32 2.93 14.39
N LYS A 465 33.71 2.39 15.44
CA LYS A 465 34.39 1.44 16.35
C LYS A 465 34.84 0.16 15.63
N ALA A 466 34.07 -0.32 14.65
CA ALA A 466 34.46 -1.50 13.86
C ALA A 466 35.67 -1.22 12.97
N TRP A 467 35.70 -0.08 12.27
CA TRP A 467 36.83 0.31 11.42
C TRP A 467 38.11 0.65 12.23
N GLU A 468 37.95 1.30 13.39
CA GLU A 468 39.08 1.57 14.32
C GLU A 468 39.83 0.31 14.74
N LYS A 469 39.15 -0.85 14.93
CA LYS A 469 39.79 -2.13 15.25
C LYS A 469 40.81 -2.59 14.20
N PHE A 470 40.65 -2.13 12.95
CA PHE A 470 41.52 -2.42 11.82
C PHE A 470 42.43 -1.26 11.46
N ALA A 471 42.61 -0.30 12.36
CA ALA A 471 43.39 0.93 12.13
C ALA A 471 42.94 1.73 10.89
N GLN A 472 41.65 1.68 10.58
CA GLN A 472 41.01 2.42 9.48
C GLN A 472 40.09 3.51 10.06
N GLU A 473 39.99 4.63 9.35
CA GLU A 473 39.04 5.70 9.69
C GLU A 473 37.72 5.50 8.96
N TYR A 474 36.62 5.74 9.66
CA TYR A 474 35.28 5.82 9.06
C TYR A 474 34.77 7.26 9.18
N PRO A 475 34.29 7.87 8.09
CA PRO A 475 33.87 9.27 8.10
C PRO A 475 32.68 9.46 9.03
N GLU A 476 32.74 10.54 9.82
CA GLU A 476 31.60 10.97 10.62
C GLU A 476 30.55 11.59 9.69
N LEU A 477 29.29 11.20 9.89
CA LEU A 477 28.15 11.72 9.16
C LEU A 477 27.37 12.66 10.09
N ASP A 478 27.11 13.86 9.62
CA ASP A 478 26.13 14.75 10.26
C ASP A 478 24.70 14.24 10.01
N LYS A 479 23.74 14.89 10.63
CA LYS A 479 22.31 14.51 10.48
C LYS A 479 21.87 14.51 9.02
N ALA A 480 22.30 15.49 8.22
CA ALA A 480 21.94 15.56 6.80
C ALA A 480 22.55 14.39 6.00
N GLY A 481 23.76 13.95 6.34
CA GLY A 481 24.39 12.76 5.78
C GLY A 481 23.63 11.49 6.11
N LEU A 482 23.20 11.30 7.36
CA LEU A 482 22.38 10.16 7.80
C LEU A 482 21.00 10.15 7.10
N ASP A 483 20.33 11.30 7.03
CA ASP A 483 19.02 11.43 6.37
C ASP A 483 19.13 11.12 4.86
N LYS A 484 20.22 11.54 4.23
CA LYS A 484 20.50 11.19 2.82
C LYS A 484 20.70 9.70 2.63
N GLN A 485 21.50 9.05 3.46
CA GLN A 485 21.72 7.60 3.38
C GLN A 485 20.41 6.83 3.59
N LYS A 486 19.61 7.23 4.58
CA LYS A 486 18.28 6.67 4.82
C LYS A 486 17.36 6.82 3.61
N SER A 487 17.35 7.98 2.95
CA SER A 487 16.54 8.22 1.75
C SER A 487 16.94 7.31 0.58
N GLU A 488 18.24 7.11 0.35
CA GLU A 488 18.72 6.19 -0.69
C GLU A 488 18.41 4.73 -0.35
N LEU A 489 18.59 4.32 0.91
CA LEU A 489 18.22 2.98 1.36
C LEU A 489 16.72 2.68 1.13
N LEU A 490 15.83 3.64 1.41
CA LEU A 490 14.39 3.45 1.20
C LEU A 490 14.03 3.14 -0.26
N LYS A 491 14.77 3.70 -1.22
CA LYS A 491 14.59 3.36 -2.65
C LYS A 491 15.01 1.91 -2.93
N VAL A 492 16.16 1.49 -2.40
CA VAL A 492 16.66 0.11 -2.52
C VAL A 492 15.67 -0.88 -1.89
N LEU A 493 15.17 -0.59 -0.68
CA LEU A 493 14.20 -1.43 0.00
C LEU A 493 12.86 -1.51 -0.76
N THR A 494 12.44 -0.41 -1.37
CA THR A 494 11.23 -0.39 -2.22
C THR A 494 11.40 -1.31 -3.41
N LEU A 495 12.55 -1.25 -4.09
CA LEU A 495 12.83 -2.12 -5.23
C LEU A 495 12.90 -3.59 -4.81
N LEU A 496 13.65 -3.92 -3.75
CA LEU A 496 13.74 -5.28 -3.22
C LEU A 496 12.35 -5.87 -2.91
N LYS A 497 11.47 -5.11 -2.26
CA LYS A 497 10.10 -5.55 -1.96
C LYS A 497 9.27 -5.76 -3.23
N THR A 498 9.38 -4.84 -4.19
CA THR A 498 8.67 -4.94 -5.48
C THR A 498 9.10 -6.19 -6.24
N GLU A 499 10.40 -6.51 -6.19
CA GLU A 499 10.95 -7.70 -6.83
C GLU A 499 10.75 -9.01 -6.03
N GLY A 500 10.08 -8.96 -4.89
CA GLY A 500 9.69 -10.14 -4.12
C GLY A 500 10.72 -10.67 -3.14
N TRP A 501 11.73 -9.86 -2.77
CA TRP A 501 12.69 -10.21 -1.73
C TRP A 501 12.07 -10.19 -0.33
N ASP A 502 12.46 -11.15 0.51
CA ASP A 502 12.07 -11.27 1.91
C ASP A 502 13.24 -11.04 2.84
N PHE A 503 12.94 -10.59 4.07
CA PHE A 503 13.93 -10.34 5.10
C PHE A 503 13.74 -11.28 6.30
N ALA A 504 14.84 -11.60 6.99
CA ALA A 504 14.86 -12.25 8.27
C ALA A 504 15.74 -11.48 9.27
N SER A 505 15.55 -11.75 10.54
CA SER A 505 16.43 -11.28 11.60
C SER A 505 17.47 -12.34 11.95
N VAL A 506 18.68 -11.90 12.29
CA VAL A 506 19.69 -12.68 13.00
C VAL A 506 20.00 -12.05 14.38
N GLY A 507 19.14 -11.15 14.85
CA GLY A 507 19.48 -10.20 15.92
C GLY A 507 20.19 -8.97 15.36
N ASP A 508 20.43 -7.98 16.21
CA ASP A 508 21.10 -6.74 15.81
C ASP A 508 22.56 -6.99 15.38
N ARG A 509 23.32 -7.69 16.21
CA ARG A 509 24.74 -7.99 16.03
C ARG A 509 25.03 -9.41 15.53
N GLY A 510 24.01 -10.25 15.43
CA GLY A 510 24.15 -11.66 15.03
C GLY A 510 24.88 -12.51 16.07
N LEU A 511 24.61 -12.25 17.35
CA LEU A 511 25.22 -13.00 18.45
C LEU A 511 24.59 -14.39 18.62
N ASP A 512 25.35 -15.32 19.18
CA ASP A 512 24.89 -16.68 19.48
C ASP A 512 23.76 -16.67 20.52
N THR A 513 22.52 -16.77 20.05
CA THR A 513 21.29 -16.60 20.83
C THR A 513 21.14 -17.60 21.97
N GLY A 514 21.65 -18.81 21.82
CA GLY A 514 21.58 -19.85 22.86
C GLY A 514 22.51 -19.62 24.06
N THR A 515 23.43 -18.66 23.95
CA THR A 515 24.38 -18.31 25.01
C THR A 515 24.07 -16.98 25.68
N LEU A 516 23.12 -16.22 25.14
CA LEU A 516 22.77 -14.89 25.68
C LEU A 516 21.93 -14.99 26.94
N SER A 517 22.16 -14.06 27.86
CA SER A 517 21.20 -13.78 28.93
C SER A 517 19.89 -13.25 28.37
N HIS A 518 18.82 -13.32 29.17
CA HIS A 518 17.51 -12.79 28.75
C HIS A 518 17.53 -11.28 28.40
N GLU A 519 18.37 -10.50 29.08
CA GLU A 519 18.54 -9.07 28.81
C GLU A 519 19.29 -8.84 27.48
N GLU A 520 20.37 -9.58 27.23
CA GLU A 520 21.14 -9.51 25.99
C GLU A 520 20.28 -9.93 24.80
N LEU A 521 19.52 -11.04 24.93
CA LEU A 521 18.59 -11.46 23.88
C LEU A 521 17.52 -10.40 23.60
N SER A 522 16.94 -9.80 24.65
CA SER A 522 15.98 -8.71 24.48
C SER A 522 16.61 -7.51 23.76
N SER A 523 17.87 -7.17 24.06
CA SER A 523 18.62 -6.11 23.39
C SER A 523 18.86 -6.41 21.91
N GLU A 524 19.24 -7.63 21.57
CA GLU A 524 19.44 -8.07 20.18
C GLU A 524 18.16 -7.95 19.36
N LEU A 525 17.03 -8.43 19.91
CA LEU A 525 15.73 -8.38 19.26
C LEU A 525 15.21 -6.95 19.11
N ALA A 526 15.36 -6.13 20.16
CA ALA A 526 14.94 -4.73 20.15
C ALA A 526 15.78 -3.89 19.18
N GLY A 527 17.11 -4.02 19.21
CA GLY A 527 18.02 -3.28 18.32
C GLY A 527 17.74 -3.54 16.84
N TRP A 528 17.48 -4.81 16.50
CA TRP A 528 17.06 -5.15 15.14
C TRP A 528 15.74 -4.48 14.76
N ARG A 529 14.72 -4.52 15.64
CA ARG A 529 13.41 -3.88 15.41
C ARG A 529 13.52 -2.35 15.30
N GLU A 530 14.28 -1.71 16.18
CA GLU A 530 14.52 -0.27 16.17
C GLU A 530 15.18 0.20 14.88
N SER A 531 16.08 -0.62 14.32
CA SER A 531 16.76 -0.33 13.06
C SER A 531 15.88 -0.59 11.83
N THR A 532 14.96 -1.55 11.87
CA THR A 532 14.24 -2.05 10.67
C THR A 532 12.81 -1.51 10.55
N VAL A 533 12.05 -1.42 11.64
CA VAL A 533 10.65 -0.97 11.62
C VAL A 533 10.48 0.44 11.03
N PRO A 534 11.32 1.45 11.36
CA PRO A 534 11.21 2.79 10.76
C PRO A 534 11.52 2.83 9.26
N LEU A 535 12.06 1.75 8.70
CA LEU A 535 12.35 1.56 7.26
C LEU A 535 11.27 0.70 6.58
N GLY A 536 10.26 0.29 7.35
CA GLY A 536 9.20 -0.59 6.89
C GLY A 536 9.70 -2.00 6.55
N ILE A 537 10.81 -2.47 7.10
CA ILE A 537 11.25 -3.86 6.99
C ILE A 537 10.47 -4.67 8.01
N GLU A 538 9.57 -5.52 7.51
CA GLU A 538 8.80 -6.46 8.31
C GLU A 538 9.36 -7.87 8.10
N SER A 539 9.43 -8.66 9.17
CA SER A 539 9.85 -10.06 9.10
C SER A 539 9.17 -10.88 10.19
N TYR A 540 8.82 -12.09 9.78
CA TYR A 540 8.34 -13.17 10.69
C TYR A 540 9.41 -14.25 10.86
N SER A 541 10.56 -14.11 10.18
CA SER A 541 11.61 -15.11 10.11
C SER A 541 12.78 -14.72 11.00
N PHE A 542 13.29 -15.67 11.77
CA PHE A 542 14.50 -15.54 12.57
C PHE A 542 15.48 -16.67 12.25
N VAL A 543 16.69 -16.30 11.90
CA VAL A 543 17.79 -17.24 11.63
C VAL A 543 18.70 -17.26 12.85
N PHE A 544 18.74 -18.39 13.55
CA PHE A 544 19.59 -18.52 14.74
C PHE A 544 21.06 -18.49 14.35
N PRO A 545 21.85 -17.50 14.78
CA PRO A 545 23.29 -17.46 14.51
C PRO A 545 23.97 -18.73 15.00
N ASN A 546 24.83 -19.29 14.17
CA ASN A 546 25.53 -20.58 14.42
C ASN A 546 24.58 -21.75 14.75
N GLY A 547 23.32 -21.68 14.37
CA GLY A 547 22.31 -22.70 14.66
C GLY A 547 21.86 -22.77 16.13
N SER A 548 22.34 -21.88 16.96
CA SER A 548 22.16 -21.90 18.42
C SER A 548 20.76 -21.41 18.78
N ASN A 549 19.81 -22.33 18.88
CA ASN A 549 18.41 -22.05 19.17
C ASN A 549 18.13 -21.89 20.68
N VAL A 550 16.95 -21.39 21.01
CA VAL A 550 16.51 -21.06 22.37
C VAL A 550 15.44 -22.01 22.92
N TYR A 551 15.24 -23.18 22.31
CA TYR A 551 14.09 -24.05 22.66
C TYR A 551 14.16 -24.69 24.05
N THR A 552 15.34 -24.75 24.65
CA THR A 552 15.53 -25.30 25.99
C THR A 552 15.17 -24.31 27.10
N ASP A 553 14.96 -23.03 26.76
CA ASP A 553 14.57 -21.97 27.69
C ASP A 553 13.27 -21.29 27.22
N ALA A 554 12.19 -21.55 27.94
CA ALA A 554 10.87 -21.05 27.61
C ALA A 554 10.77 -19.51 27.63
N GLU A 555 11.54 -18.82 28.48
CA GLU A 555 11.54 -17.37 28.54
C GLU A 555 12.20 -16.77 27.30
N SER A 556 13.35 -17.27 26.90
CA SER A 556 14.04 -16.87 25.66
C SER A 556 13.19 -17.15 24.43
N LEU A 557 12.52 -18.31 24.35
CA LEU A 557 11.61 -18.62 23.25
C LEU A 557 10.43 -17.64 23.18
N ASN A 558 9.81 -17.35 24.32
CA ASN A 558 8.72 -16.37 24.36
C ASN A 558 9.17 -14.97 23.92
N LYS A 559 10.37 -14.52 24.32
CA LYS A 559 10.92 -13.23 23.87
C LYS A 559 11.03 -13.15 22.33
N VAL A 560 11.48 -14.22 21.69
CA VAL A 560 11.58 -14.29 20.22
C VAL A 560 10.19 -14.28 19.58
N LEU A 561 9.23 -15.05 20.12
CA LEU A 561 7.85 -15.07 19.65
C LEU A 561 7.12 -13.74 19.85
N ASP A 562 7.27 -13.12 21.02
CA ASP A 562 6.66 -11.82 21.36
C ASP A 562 7.25 -10.68 20.50
N SER A 563 8.47 -10.87 19.99
CA SER A 563 9.07 -10.00 18.99
C SER A 563 8.48 -10.21 17.58
N GLY A 564 7.49 -11.12 17.40
CA GLY A 564 6.77 -11.35 16.16
C GLY A 564 7.47 -12.32 15.19
N PHE A 565 8.46 -13.10 15.63
CA PHE A 565 9.09 -14.12 14.81
C PHE A 565 8.42 -15.46 15.02
N HIS A 566 8.07 -16.16 13.92
CA HIS A 566 7.34 -17.42 13.93
C HIS A 566 7.87 -18.46 12.94
N VAL A 567 8.82 -18.08 12.07
CA VAL A 567 9.52 -18.97 11.15
C VAL A 567 10.99 -18.99 11.55
N PHE A 568 11.47 -20.11 12.01
CA PHE A 568 12.79 -20.24 12.60
C PHE A 568 13.71 -21.11 11.74
N PHE A 569 14.96 -20.67 11.63
CA PHE A 569 16.00 -21.41 10.91
C PHE A 569 17.18 -21.69 11.86
N GLY A 570 17.35 -22.96 12.20
CA GLY A 570 18.48 -23.44 12.98
C GLY A 570 19.46 -24.27 12.17
N GLU A 571 20.35 -25.01 12.81
CA GLU A 571 21.21 -25.99 12.19
C GLU A 571 21.02 -27.36 12.84
N GLY A 572 20.97 -28.41 12.03
CA GLY A 572 20.78 -29.76 12.48
C GLY A 572 21.55 -30.78 11.62
N PRO A 573 21.66 -32.03 12.09
CA PRO A 573 22.46 -33.05 11.42
C PRO A 573 21.83 -33.57 10.12
N LYS A 574 20.56 -33.27 9.86
CA LYS A 574 19.81 -33.67 8.65
C LYS A 574 18.83 -32.60 8.25
N PRO A 575 18.32 -32.57 7.00
CA PRO A 575 17.19 -31.72 6.65
C PRO A 575 16.00 -32.13 7.51
N TYR A 576 15.52 -31.20 8.29
CA TYR A 576 14.43 -31.44 9.22
C TYR A 576 13.62 -30.20 9.38
N TYR A 577 12.30 -30.34 9.45
CA TYR A 577 11.39 -29.29 9.85
C TYR A 577 10.32 -29.83 10.76
N PHE A 578 9.78 -29.00 11.62
CA PHE A 578 8.65 -29.30 12.46
C PHE A 578 7.77 -28.08 12.69
N PHE A 579 6.51 -28.36 12.91
CA PHE A 579 5.50 -27.36 13.21
C PHE A 579 5.10 -27.45 14.67
N GLU A 580 5.18 -26.33 15.36
CA GLU A 580 4.62 -26.15 16.68
C GLU A 580 3.41 -25.21 16.59
N LYS A 581 2.60 -25.19 17.67
CA LYS A 581 1.38 -24.37 17.71
C LYS A 581 1.64 -22.88 17.45
N LYS A 582 2.86 -22.40 17.73
CA LYS A 582 3.27 -21.00 17.64
C LYS A 582 4.36 -20.71 16.60
N PHE A 583 4.98 -21.66 16.01
CA PHE A 583 6.07 -21.46 15.05
C PHE A 583 6.31 -22.67 14.19
N VAL A 584 7.06 -22.48 13.12
CA VAL A 584 7.67 -23.52 12.31
C VAL A 584 9.19 -23.39 12.39
N HIS A 585 9.88 -24.52 12.45
CA HIS A 585 11.35 -24.60 12.44
C HIS A 585 11.86 -25.40 11.24
N PHE A 586 12.96 -24.93 10.65
CA PHE A 586 13.71 -25.60 9.60
C PHE A 586 15.18 -25.68 9.98
N ASP A 587 15.79 -26.87 9.79
CA ASP A 587 17.24 -27.01 9.85
C ASP A 587 17.88 -26.61 8.52
N ARG A 588 18.80 -25.65 8.57
CA ARG A 588 19.58 -25.22 7.39
C ARG A 588 20.94 -25.91 7.30
N THR A 589 21.54 -25.87 6.14
CA THR A 589 22.92 -26.31 5.86
C THR A 589 23.71 -25.10 5.38
N MET A 590 24.75 -24.75 6.10
CA MET A 590 25.71 -23.73 5.68
C MET A 590 26.51 -24.20 4.50
N VAL A 591 26.62 -23.38 3.44
CA VAL A 591 27.54 -23.55 2.32
C VAL A 591 28.60 -22.47 2.43
N SER A 592 29.81 -22.87 2.75
CA SER A 592 30.97 -22.01 3.04
C SER A 592 32.27 -22.64 2.57
N GLY A 593 33.35 -21.88 2.59
CA GLY A 593 34.67 -22.43 2.27
C GLY A 593 35.01 -23.67 3.09
N ASN A 594 34.75 -23.66 4.40
CA ASN A 594 35.01 -24.79 5.30
C ASN A 594 34.10 -25.99 5.00
N THR A 595 32.79 -25.78 4.81
CA THR A 595 31.84 -26.88 4.57
C THR A 595 32.02 -27.51 3.19
N LEU A 596 32.55 -26.77 2.21
CA LEU A 596 32.93 -27.31 0.90
C LEU A 596 34.27 -28.02 0.93
N THR A 597 35.21 -27.60 1.79
CA THR A 597 36.51 -28.28 1.96
C THR A 597 36.37 -29.59 2.74
N THR A 598 35.52 -29.61 3.76
CA THR A 598 35.23 -30.77 4.61
C THR A 598 33.70 -30.99 4.64
N PRO A 599 33.16 -31.54 3.55
CA PRO A 599 31.72 -31.63 3.41
C PRO A 599 31.11 -32.69 4.33
N SER A 600 29.94 -32.36 4.88
CA SER A 600 29.09 -33.35 5.53
C SER A 600 28.32 -34.16 4.50
N TRP A 601 27.88 -35.38 4.87
CA TRP A 601 26.98 -36.18 4.01
C TRP A 601 25.73 -35.42 3.56
N LYS A 602 25.25 -34.50 4.41
CA LYS A 602 24.09 -33.65 4.17
C LYS A 602 24.33 -32.71 2.97
N LEU A 603 25.54 -32.15 2.87
CA LEU A 603 25.92 -31.28 1.78
C LEU A 603 26.20 -32.05 0.49
N GLU A 604 26.95 -33.16 0.59
CA GLU A 604 27.32 -34.02 -0.57
C GLU A 604 26.09 -34.61 -1.28
N ARG A 605 25.00 -34.82 -0.55
CA ARG A 605 23.75 -35.27 -1.14
C ARG A 605 23.15 -34.24 -2.11
N ILE A 606 23.34 -32.94 -1.84
CA ILE A 606 22.77 -31.84 -2.59
C ILE A 606 23.73 -31.30 -3.64
N LEU A 607 24.99 -31.10 -3.26
CA LEU A 607 26.02 -30.45 -4.06
C LEU A 607 27.21 -31.41 -4.30
N ASP A 608 27.99 -31.11 -5.34
CA ASP A 608 29.33 -31.62 -5.52
C ASP A 608 30.32 -30.53 -5.08
N PRO A 609 30.85 -30.59 -3.85
CA PRO A 609 31.73 -29.57 -3.31
C PRO A 609 33.01 -29.35 -4.11
N GLN A 610 33.58 -30.43 -4.67
CA GLN A 610 34.83 -30.37 -5.44
C GLN A 610 34.65 -29.61 -6.77
N ALA A 611 33.48 -29.70 -7.38
CA ALA A 611 33.18 -28.98 -8.60
C ALA A 611 32.87 -27.48 -8.34
N ILE A 612 32.45 -27.14 -7.12
CA ILE A 612 32.15 -25.75 -6.72
C ILE A 612 33.42 -25.02 -6.31
N LEU A 613 34.18 -25.61 -5.37
CA LEU A 613 35.27 -24.94 -4.68
C LEU A 613 36.49 -24.75 -5.60
N ASP A 614 36.99 -23.52 -5.65
CA ASP A 614 38.25 -23.21 -6.36
C ASP A 614 39.44 -23.24 -5.40
N MET A 615 40.04 -24.42 -5.27
CA MET A 615 41.23 -24.65 -4.41
C MET A 615 42.46 -23.84 -4.82
N SER A 616 42.53 -23.35 -6.07
CA SER A 616 43.67 -22.54 -6.52
C SER A 616 43.70 -21.15 -5.90
N LEU A 617 42.51 -20.63 -5.51
CA LEU A 617 42.35 -19.33 -4.84
C LEU A 617 42.61 -19.42 -3.32
N ARG A 618 42.52 -20.60 -2.74
CA ARG A 618 42.54 -20.82 -1.27
C ARG A 618 43.83 -21.43 -0.74
N ARG A 619 44.95 -21.33 -1.51
CA ARG A 619 46.27 -21.85 -1.15
C ARG A 619 47.15 -20.81 -0.47
#